data_c07040b5458881188134c243f78f229d
#
_entry.id   c07040b5458881188134c243f78f229d
#
_cell.length_a   1.000
_cell.length_b   1.000
_cell.length_c   1.000
_cell.angle_alpha   90.00
_cell.angle_beta   90.00
_cell.angle_gamma   90.00
#
_symmetry.space_group_name_H-M   'P 1'
#
loop_
_entity.id
_entity.type
_entity.pdbx_description
1 polymer ?
#
loop_
_entity_poly.entity_id
_entity_poly.type
_entity_poly.pdbx_seq_one_letter_code
_entity_poly.pdbx_strand_id
1 'polypeptide(L)'
;AYSRDNLGEDALWQFQDTKNINNEVLRSIFINKLNSIYQKDINYHFECLTEINDLPNIDLFDLIRIIGIAYDNALEECVNLRHSGINTVEINSMLYQDAPNKLEFEIKNTCRNQLITNKLHQEGITNKANHEGLGLATVKKIANKYRNVYIAYSSDNGYFTFTISIE
;
A
#
# COMPACT_ATOMS: atom_id res chain seq x y z
N ALA A 1 -5.76 10.45 29.41
CA ALA A 1 -6.49 10.19 28.18
C ALA A 1 -6.19 11.31 27.20
N TYR A 2 -5.24 11.08 26.32
CA TYR A 2 -5.10 11.90 25.13
C TYR A 2 -6.42 11.80 24.40
N SER A 3 -7.13 12.90 24.33
CA SER A 3 -8.45 12.90 23.74
C SER A 3 -8.32 12.52 22.25
N ARG A 4 -9.13 11.59 21.81
CA ARG A 4 -9.32 11.26 20.42
C ARG A 4 -9.53 12.47 19.51
N ASP A 5 -9.89 13.60 20.08
CA ASP A 5 -10.17 14.85 19.39
C ASP A 5 -8.90 15.54 18.85
N ASN A 6 -7.76 15.44 19.53
CA ASN A 6 -6.49 15.97 19.04
C ASN A 6 -5.84 15.08 17.98
N LEU A 7 -6.10 13.77 18.03
CA LEU A 7 -5.68 12.84 17.00
C LEU A 7 -6.52 12.99 15.71
N GLY A 8 -7.74 13.53 15.83
CA GLY A 8 -8.62 13.78 14.69
C GLY A 8 -8.10 14.84 13.72
N GLU A 9 -7.44 15.89 14.20
CA GLU A 9 -6.87 16.93 13.34
C GLU A 9 -5.66 16.40 12.57
N ASP A 10 -4.75 15.66 13.20
CA ASP A 10 -3.60 15.06 12.52
C ASP A 10 -4.04 14.00 11.50
N ALA A 11 -5.05 13.20 11.82
CA ALA A 11 -5.62 12.24 10.89
C ALA A 11 -6.30 12.93 9.70
N LEU A 12 -7.04 14.01 9.92
CA LEU A 12 -7.65 14.82 8.87
C LEU A 12 -6.60 15.42 7.94
N TRP A 13 -5.47 15.87 8.48
CA TRP A 13 -4.34 16.35 7.69
C TRP A 13 -3.77 15.26 6.77
N GLN A 14 -3.62 14.05 7.27
CA GLN A 14 -3.10 12.94 6.49
C GLN A 14 -4.08 12.43 5.44
N PHE A 15 -5.39 12.57 5.67
CA PHE A 15 -6.40 12.28 4.67
C PHE A 15 -6.59 13.40 3.64
N GLN A 16 -5.99 14.56 3.85
CA GLN A 16 -6.16 15.71 2.97
C GLN A 16 -5.74 15.42 1.54
N ASP A 17 -4.65 14.69 1.36
CA ASP A 17 -4.14 14.35 0.02
C ASP A 17 -5.08 13.43 -0.75
N THR A 18 -5.98 12.69 -0.08
CA THR A 18 -6.97 11.86 -0.76
C THR A 18 -7.95 12.69 -1.60
N LYS A 19 -8.11 13.98 -1.32
CA LYS A 19 -8.93 14.88 -2.11
C LYS A 19 -8.42 15.06 -3.53
N ASN A 20 -7.14 14.82 -3.76
CA ASN A 20 -6.55 14.88 -5.08
C ASN A 20 -6.90 13.68 -5.97
N ILE A 21 -7.52 12.65 -5.41
CA ILE A 21 -7.99 11.49 -6.16
C ILE A 21 -9.41 11.76 -6.62
N ASN A 22 -9.57 12.09 -7.91
CA ASN A 22 -10.87 12.52 -8.44
C ASN A 22 -11.83 11.38 -8.78
N ASN A 23 -11.35 10.13 -8.79
CA ASN A 23 -12.22 8.97 -8.88
C ASN A 23 -12.72 8.60 -7.47
N GLU A 24 -14.03 8.64 -7.25
CA GLU A 24 -14.62 8.42 -5.93
C GLU A 24 -14.38 7.01 -5.38
N VAL A 25 -14.42 6.01 -6.23
CA VAL A 25 -14.23 4.61 -5.82
C VAL A 25 -12.78 4.38 -5.43
N LEU A 26 -11.83 4.89 -6.23
CA LEU A 26 -10.41 4.81 -5.90
C LEU A 26 -10.09 5.60 -4.61
N ARG A 27 -10.63 6.80 -4.47
CA ARG A 27 -10.47 7.60 -3.24
C ARG A 27 -10.96 6.83 -2.01
N SER A 28 -12.09 6.17 -2.13
CA SER A 28 -12.70 5.42 -1.02
C SER A 28 -11.81 4.28 -0.53
N ILE A 29 -11.12 3.57 -1.41
CA ILE A 29 -10.22 2.49 -0.97
C ILE A 29 -9.02 3.04 -0.19
N PHE A 30 -8.44 4.18 -0.62
CA PHE A 30 -7.38 4.84 0.13
C PHE A 30 -7.84 5.29 1.51
N ILE A 31 -8.98 5.97 1.60
CA ILE A 31 -9.55 6.41 2.88
C ILE A 31 -9.78 5.20 3.80
N ASN A 32 -10.37 4.14 3.28
CA ASN A 32 -10.63 2.93 4.05
C ASN A 32 -9.34 2.30 4.60
N LYS A 33 -8.32 2.15 3.76
CA LYS A 33 -7.06 1.53 4.16
C LYS A 33 -6.26 2.39 5.13
N LEU A 34 -6.20 3.69 4.89
CA LEU A 34 -5.54 4.64 5.80
C LEU A 34 -6.23 4.67 7.17
N ASN A 35 -7.56 4.63 7.18
CA ASN A 35 -8.32 4.55 8.43
C ASN A 35 -8.04 3.25 9.20
N SER A 36 -7.89 2.13 8.51
CA SER A 36 -7.53 0.84 9.12
C SER A 36 -6.16 0.91 9.80
N ILE A 37 -5.19 1.56 9.17
CA ILE A 37 -3.85 1.78 9.74
C ILE A 37 -3.93 2.68 10.98
N TYR A 38 -4.68 3.77 10.86
CA TYR A 38 -4.89 4.72 11.96
C TYR A 38 -5.50 4.04 13.19
N GLN A 39 -6.52 3.21 12.99
CA GLN A 39 -7.19 2.49 14.08
C GLN A 39 -6.29 1.48 14.79
N LYS A 40 -5.22 1.05 14.14
CA LYS A 40 -4.21 0.15 14.73
C LYS A 40 -3.06 0.90 15.42
N ASP A 41 -3.14 2.23 15.50
CA ASP A 41 -2.08 3.08 16.07
C ASP A 41 -0.71 2.85 15.43
N ILE A 42 -0.69 2.63 14.12
CA ILE A 42 0.55 2.51 13.36
C ILE A 42 0.84 3.84 12.70
N ASN A 43 2.08 4.31 12.84
CA ASN A 43 2.52 5.52 12.16
C ASN A 43 2.42 5.34 10.66
N TYR A 44 1.80 6.30 9.99
CA TYR A 44 1.67 6.26 8.54
C TYR A 44 1.83 7.64 7.92
N HIS A 45 2.22 7.63 6.66
CA HIS A 45 2.27 8.83 5.84
C HIS A 45 1.73 8.47 4.46
N PHE A 46 0.86 9.33 3.92
CA PHE A 46 0.33 9.20 2.56
C PHE A 46 0.52 10.49 1.81
N GLU A 47 1.10 10.41 0.62
CA GLU A 47 1.27 11.53 -0.29
C GLU A 47 0.51 11.30 -1.58
N CYS A 48 -0.23 12.32 -2.00
CA CYS A 48 -0.80 12.44 -3.34
C CYS A 48 -0.78 13.93 -3.70
N LEU A 49 0.35 14.38 -4.25
CA LEU A 49 0.60 15.80 -4.51
C LEU A 49 0.05 16.28 -5.85
N THR A 50 -0.27 15.35 -6.74
CA THR A 50 -0.84 15.66 -8.05
C THR A 50 -2.31 15.21 -8.09
N GLU A 51 -3.11 15.90 -8.91
CA GLU A 51 -4.49 15.46 -9.13
C GLU A 51 -4.51 14.18 -9.97
N ILE A 52 -5.28 13.20 -9.53
CA ILE A 52 -5.51 11.96 -10.25
C ILE A 52 -6.84 12.11 -10.96
N ASN A 53 -6.81 12.53 -12.22
CA ASN A 53 -8.01 12.83 -13.00
C ASN A 53 -8.44 11.66 -13.88
N ASP A 54 -7.49 11.10 -14.61
CA ASP A 54 -7.76 10.02 -15.56
C ASP A 54 -7.09 8.75 -15.09
N LEU A 55 -7.83 7.67 -15.05
CA LEU A 55 -7.25 6.37 -14.78
C LEU A 55 -6.65 5.80 -16.06
N PRO A 56 -5.43 5.25 -15.99
CA PRO A 56 -4.82 4.59 -17.13
C PRO A 56 -5.60 3.33 -17.53
N ASN A 57 -5.19 2.71 -18.61
CA ASN A 57 -5.81 1.49 -19.17
C ASN A 57 -5.63 0.29 -18.23
N ILE A 58 -6.42 0.26 -17.18
CA ILE A 58 -6.56 -0.85 -16.24
C ILE A 58 -8.02 -0.89 -15.76
N ASP A 59 -8.54 -2.07 -15.56
CA ASP A 59 -9.84 -2.21 -14.91
C ASP A 59 -9.77 -1.64 -13.47
N LEU A 60 -10.72 -0.80 -13.14
CA LEU A 60 -10.74 -0.13 -11.83
C LEU A 60 -10.75 -1.13 -10.67
N PHE A 61 -11.52 -2.21 -10.79
CA PHE A 61 -11.59 -3.22 -9.73
C PHE A 61 -10.29 -3.99 -9.58
N ASP A 62 -9.58 -4.24 -10.67
CA ASP A 62 -8.25 -4.85 -10.62
C ASP A 62 -7.25 -3.93 -9.91
N LEU A 63 -7.27 -2.64 -10.22
CA LEU A 63 -6.43 -1.64 -9.55
C LEU A 63 -6.72 -1.57 -8.05
N ILE A 64 -7.99 -1.47 -7.68
CA ILE A 64 -8.42 -1.42 -6.28
C ILE A 64 -7.99 -2.69 -5.54
N ARG A 65 -8.10 -3.84 -6.17
CA ARG A 65 -7.71 -5.10 -5.57
C ARG A 65 -6.20 -5.15 -5.30
N ILE A 66 -5.39 -4.71 -6.25
CA ILE A 66 -3.93 -4.66 -6.08
C ILE A 66 -3.57 -3.72 -4.91
N ILE A 67 -4.11 -2.51 -4.90
CA ILE A 67 -3.85 -1.52 -3.85
C ILE A 67 -4.31 -2.05 -2.49
N GLY A 68 -5.49 -2.64 -2.43
CA GLY A 68 -6.04 -3.22 -1.21
C GLY A 68 -5.14 -4.31 -0.63
N ILE A 69 -4.69 -5.24 -1.46
CA ILE A 69 -3.77 -6.31 -1.05
C ILE A 69 -2.45 -5.72 -0.55
N ALA A 70 -1.91 -4.73 -1.23
CA ALA A 70 -0.66 -4.10 -0.84
C ALA A 70 -0.75 -3.46 0.55
N TYR A 71 -1.83 -2.73 0.83
CA TYR A 71 -2.06 -2.16 2.16
C TYR A 71 -2.28 -3.23 3.22
N ASP A 72 -3.06 -4.26 2.92
CA ASP A 72 -3.33 -5.34 3.88
C ASP A 72 -2.05 -6.08 4.27
N ASN A 73 -1.17 -6.34 3.30
CA ASN A 73 0.12 -6.96 3.56
C ASN A 73 1.01 -6.07 4.45
N ALA A 74 1.07 -4.78 4.17
CA ALA A 74 1.84 -3.83 4.98
C ALA A 74 1.32 -3.75 6.41
N LEU A 75 0.00 -3.67 6.58
CA LEU A 75 -0.63 -3.60 7.90
C LEU A 75 -0.40 -4.89 8.69
N GLU A 76 -0.58 -6.03 8.07
CA GLU A 76 -0.37 -7.34 8.69
C GLU A 76 1.09 -7.49 9.20
N GLU A 77 2.07 -7.09 8.38
CA GLU A 77 3.47 -7.14 8.81
C GLU A 77 3.73 -6.25 10.02
N CYS A 78 3.25 -5.01 9.99
CA CYS A 78 3.43 -4.09 11.10
C CYS A 78 2.78 -4.59 12.40
N VAL A 79 1.60 -5.17 12.31
CA VAL A 79 0.91 -5.78 13.47
C VAL A 79 1.71 -6.97 14.00
N ASN A 80 2.22 -7.82 13.13
CA ASN A 80 3.04 -8.98 13.53
C ASN A 80 4.36 -8.55 14.20
N LEU A 81 4.99 -7.49 13.69
CA LEU A 81 6.20 -6.94 14.30
C LEU A 81 5.92 -6.41 15.71
N ARG A 82 4.82 -5.72 15.91
CA ARG A 82 4.43 -5.24 17.24
C ARG A 82 4.17 -6.40 18.22
N HIS A 83 3.53 -7.45 17.76
CA HIS A 83 3.32 -8.65 18.58
C HIS A 83 4.63 -9.34 18.95
N SER A 84 5.69 -9.17 18.17
CA SER A 84 7.02 -9.68 18.50
C SER A 84 7.90 -8.71 19.27
N GLY A 85 7.34 -7.57 19.72
CA GLY A 85 8.02 -6.61 20.59
C GLY A 85 8.68 -5.43 19.86
N ILE A 86 8.53 -5.31 18.55
CA ILE A 86 9.05 -4.18 17.78
C ILE A 86 7.97 -3.10 17.74
N ASN A 87 8.19 -2.01 18.47
CA ASN A 87 7.17 -0.96 18.67
C ASN A 87 7.24 0.16 17.62
N THR A 88 8.38 0.35 16.97
CA THR A 88 8.56 1.40 15.96
C THR A 88 8.30 0.84 14.58
N VAL A 89 7.03 0.82 14.19
CA VAL A 89 6.60 0.37 12.88
C VAL A 89 5.91 1.51 12.14
N GLU A 90 6.08 1.56 10.83
CA GLU A 90 5.49 2.61 10.00
C GLU A 90 5.12 2.10 8.62
N ILE A 91 4.16 2.78 8.00
CA ILE A 91 3.71 2.55 6.63
C ILE A 91 3.72 3.88 5.90
N ASN A 92 4.50 3.99 4.84
CA ASN A 92 4.53 5.15 3.96
C ASN A 92 4.02 4.77 2.59
N SER A 93 3.11 5.56 2.03
CA SER A 93 2.55 5.31 0.72
C SER A 93 2.41 6.58 -0.10
N MET A 94 2.40 6.42 -1.42
CA MET A 94 2.34 7.51 -2.36
C MET A 94 1.56 7.09 -3.60
N LEU A 95 0.70 7.99 -4.07
CA LEU A 95 0.04 7.87 -5.36
C LEU A 95 0.40 9.08 -6.21
N TYR A 96 0.83 8.84 -7.43
CA TYR A 96 1.39 9.87 -8.28
C TYR A 96 0.97 9.70 -9.73
N GLN A 97 0.62 10.81 -10.38
CA GLN A 97 0.28 10.84 -11.80
C GLN A 97 0.96 12.07 -12.44
N ASP A 98 2.01 11.85 -13.22
CA ASP A 98 2.74 12.91 -13.91
C ASP A 98 2.26 13.14 -15.35
N ALA A 99 1.52 12.19 -15.89
CA ALA A 99 0.94 12.26 -17.23
C ALA A 99 -0.41 11.56 -17.26
N PRO A 100 -1.33 11.93 -18.16
CA PRO A 100 -2.70 11.38 -18.17
C PRO A 100 -2.81 9.85 -18.22
N ASN A 101 -1.84 9.20 -18.85
CA ASN A 101 -1.87 7.74 -19.02
C ASN A 101 -0.94 6.99 -18.08
N LYS A 102 -0.34 7.70 -17.12
CA LYS A 102 0.61 7.11 -16.19
C LYS A 102 0.12 7.24 -14.76
N LEU A 103 0.19 6.15 -14.02
CA LEU A 103 -0.13 6.13 -12.61
C LEU A 103 0.91 5.31 -11.88
N GLU A 104 1.40 5.80 -10.77
CA GLU A 104 2.34 5.08 -9.92
C GLU A 104 1.85 5.07 -8.48
N PHE A 105 1.87 3.89 -7.89
CA PHE A 105 1.58 3.69 -6.48
C PHE A 105 2.76 2.97 -5.83
N GLU A 106 3.21 3.50 -4.71
CA GLU A 106 4.25 2.89 -3.90
C GLU A 106 3.78 2.78 -2.46
N ILE A 107 4.09 1.65 -1.83
CA ILE A 107 3.90 1.46 -0.40
C ILE A 107 5.14 0.83 0.21
N LYS A 108 5.58 1.39 1.32
CA LYS A 108 6.77 0.97 2.05
C LYS A 108 6.40 0.76 3.50
N ASN A 109 6.75 -0.40 4.04
CA ASN A 109 6.48 -0.72 5.43
C ASN A 109 7.71 -1.29 6.12
N THR A 110 7.79 -1.11 7.43
CA THR A 110 8.79 -1.76 8.25
C THR A 110 8.64 -3.28 8.11
N CYS A 111 9.75 -3.99 7.94
CA CYS A 111 9.76 -5.44 7.90
C CYS A 111 10.87 -5.99 8.81
N ARG A 112 10.67 -7.24 9.22
CA ARG A 112 11.51 -7.89 10.24
C ARG A 112 12.93 -8.15 9.76
N ASN A 113 13.05 -8.68 8.57
CA ASN A 113 14.30 -9.11 7.97
C ASN A 113 14.34 -8.68 6.51
N GLN A 114 15.55 -8.56 5.99
CA GLN A 114 15.72 -8.44 4.56
C GLN A 114 15.21 -9.71 3.89
N LEU A 115 14.12 -9.60 3.17
CA LEU A 115 13.54 -10.71 2.42
C LEU A 115 14.32 -10.90 1.12
N ILE A 116 14.48 -12.16 0.70
CA ILE A 116 15.09 -12.44 -0.60
C ILE A 116 14.01 -12.18 -1.67
N THR A 117 14.13 -11.09 -2.40
CA THR A 117 13.15 -10.64 -3.39
C THR A 117 12.77 -11.73 -4.40
N ASN A 118 13.73 -12.54 -4.84
CA ASN A 118 13.47 -13.62 -5.78
C ASN A 118 12.49 -14.67 -5.26
N LYS A 119 12.46 -14.89 -3.95
CA LYS A 119 11.55 -15.86 -3.33
C LYS A 119 10.12 -15.33 -3.23
N LEU A 120 9.94 -14.03 -3.20
CA LEU A 120 8.61 -13.41 -3.14
C LEU A 120 7.80 -13.62 -4.43
N HIS A 121 8.46 -13.93 -5.54
CA HIS A 121 7.81 -14.26 -6.80
C HIS A 121 7.25 -15.69 -6.84
N GLN A 122 7.59 -16.53 -5.89
CA GLN A 122 7.12 -17.91 -5.82
C GLN A 122 5.86 -17.99 -4.96
N GLU A 123 4.81 -18.60 -5.50
CA GLU A 123 3.55 -18.78 -4.80
C GLU A 123 3.74 -19.59 -3.52
N GLY A 124 3.18 -19.11 -2.41
CA GLY A 124 3.20 -19.79 -1.13
C GLY A 124 4.47 -19.63 -0.31
N ILE A 125 5.51 -18.94 -0.82
CA ILE A 125 6.71 -18.66 -0.04
C ILE A 125 6.57 -17.33 0.67
N THR A 126 6.53 -17.41 2.00
CA THR A 126 6.45 -16.25 2.87
C THR A 126 6.99 -16.60 4.25
N ASN A 127 7.56 -15.61 4.95
CA ASN A 127 7.95 -15.72 6.36
C ASN A 127 6.78 -15.53 7.31
N LYS A 128 5.62 -15.20 6.77
CA LYS A 128 4.35 -15.07 7.48
C LYS A 128 3.45 -16.24 7.11
N ALA A 129 2.28 -16.32 7.73
CA ALA A 129 1.27 -17.30 7.36
C ALA A 129 0.95 -17.22 5.87
N ASN A 130 0.47 -18.31 5.30
CA ASN A 130 0.22 -18.53 3.86
C ASN A 130 -0.51 -17.41 3.11
N HIS A 131 -1.16 -16.48 3.82
CA HIS A 131 -1.95 -15.39 3.23
C HIS A 131 -1.12 -14.41 2.41
N GLU A 132 0.12 -14.11 2.83
CA GLU A 132 0.97 -13.14 2.15
C GLU A 132 1.48 -13.64 0.80
N GLY A 133 1.92 -14.88 0.76
CA GLY A 133 2.31 -15.51 -0.48
C GLY A 133 1.15 -15.53 -1.49
N LEU A 134 -0.08 -15.79 -1.02
CA LEU A 134 -1.28 -15.75 -1.84
C LEU A 134 -1.64 -14.34 -2.30
N GLY A 135 -1.46 -13.33 -1.45
CA GLY A 135 -1.69 -11.93 -1.80
C GLY A 135 -0.78 -11.47 -2.94
N LEU A 136 0.52 -11.69 -2.81
CA LEU A 136 1.49 -11.33 -3.84
C LEU A 136 1.29 -12.13 -5.13
N ALA A 137 0.97 -13.42 -5.03
CA ALA A 137 0.64 -14.24 -6.19
C ALA A 137 -0.60 -13.73 -6.91
N THR A 138 -1.62 -13.29 -6.17
CA THR A 138 -2.83 -12.69 -6.73
C THR A 138 -2.51 -11.40 -7.46
N VAL A 139 -1.70 -10.51 -6.86
CA VAL A 139 -1.25 -9.27 -7.50
C VAL A 139 -0.53 -9.56 -8.81
N LYS A 140 0.35 -10.54 -8.81
CA LYS A 140 1.07 -10.96 -10.02
C LYS A 140 0.12 -11.47 -11.10
N LYS A 141 -0.85 -12.31 -10.74
CA LYS A 141 -1.87 -12.81 -11.68
C LYS A 141 -2.68 -11.69 -12.31
N ILE A 142 -3.08 -10.70 -11.51
CA ILE A 142 -3.82 -9.54 -12.01
C ILE A 142 -2.92 -8.71 -12.95
N ALA A 143 -1.72 -8.39 -12.53
CA ALA A 143 -0.79 -7.58 -13.32
C ALA A 143 -0.46 -8.25 -14.67
N ASN A 144 -0.35 -9.57 -14.69
CA ASN A 144 -0.04 -10.33 -15.91
C ASN A 144 -1.15 -10.27 -16.97
N LYS A 145 -2.34 -9.83 -16.62
CA LYS A 145 -3.42 -9.59 -17.60
C LYS A 145 -3.15 -8.38 -18.49
N TYR A 146 -2.24 -7.51 -18.08
CA TYR A 146 -1.99 -6.22 -18.69
C TYR A 146 -0.56 -6.11 -19.21
N ARG A 147 -0.40 -5.53 -20.39
CA ARG A 147 0.93 -5.26 -20.97
C ARG A 147 1.54 -3.95 -20.47
N ASN A 148 0.71 -3.09 -19.89
CA ASN A 148 1.06 -1.75 -19.43
C ASN A 148 1.15 -1.64 -17.90
N VAL A 149 1.08 -2.75 -17.18
CA VAL A 149 1.15 -2.78 -15.72
C VAL A 149 2.42 -3.48 -15.28
N TYR A 150 3.23 -2.79 -14.49
CA TYR A 150 4.52 -3.24 -13.99
C TYR A 150 4.51 -3.24 -12.48
N ILE A 151 4.92 -4.34 -11.87
CA ILE A 151 5.04 -4.46 -10.41
C ILE A 151 6.50 -4.73 -10.04
N ALA A 152 6.91 -4.18 -8.90
CA ALA A 152 8.25 -4.40 -8.35
C ALA A 152 8.19 -4.55 -6.83
N TYR A 153 9.06 -5.38 -6.29
CA TYR A 153 9.24 -5.53 -4.85
C TYR A 153 10.72 -5.37 -4.52
N SER A 154 10.99 -4.79 -3.35
CA SER A 154 12.33 -4.77 -2.81
C SER A 154 12.29 -4.86 -1.30
N SER A 155 13.36 -5.38 -0.71
CA SER A 155 13.52 -5.47 0.72
C SER A 155 14.92 -5.01 1.05
N ASP A 156 15.03 -3.92 1.81
CA ASP A 156 16.30 -3.29 2.14
C ASP A 156 16.20 -2.52 3.46
N ASN A 157 17.23 -2.60 4.27
CA ASN A 157 17.39 -1.85 5.51
C ASN A 157 16.20 -1.92 6.48
N GLY A 158 15.53 -3.07 6.56
CA GLY A 158 14.38 -3.25 7.44
C GLY A 158 13.07 -2.72 6.87
N TYR A 159 13.02 -2.44 5.58
CA TYR A 159 11.81 -1.99 4.88
C TYR A 159 11.51 -2.88 3.69
N PHE A 160 10.23 -3.14 3.49
CA PHE A 160 9.70 -3.77 2.28
C PHE A 160 8.98 -2.72 1.46
N THR A 161 9.29 -2.65 0.17
CA THR A 161 8.69 -1.69 -0.76
C THR A 161 7.99 -2.44 -1.88
N PHE A 162 6.75 -2.09 -2.14
CA PHE A 162 5.98 -2.55 -3.29
C PHE A 162 5.64 -1.35 -4.17
N THR A 163 5.83 -1.51 -5.47
CA THR A 163 5.51 -0.48 -6.46
C THR A 163 4.70 -1.07 -7.59
N ILE A 164 3.65 -0.37 -8.00
CA ILE A 164 2.95 -0.63 -9.25
C ILE A 164 3.03 0.62 -10.12
N SER A 165 3.42 0.43 -11.37
CA SER A 165 3.48 1.47 -12.39
C SER A 165 2.60 1.07 -13.55
N ILE A 166 1.74 1.98 -14.00
CA ILE A 166 0.81 1.78 -15.10
C ILE A 166 1.08 2.85 -16.15
N GLU A 167 1.33 2.44 -17.39
CA GLU A 167 1.66 3.34 -18.50
C GLU A 167 0.60 3.39 -19.58
#